data_6df420f2a6c0c1c009e8a3dd8564669c
#
_entry.id   6df420f2a6c0c1c009e8a3dd8564669c
#
_cell.length_a   1.000
_cell.length_b   1.000
_cell.length_c   1.000
_cell.angle_alpha   90.00
_cell.angle_beta   90.00
_cell.angle_gamma   90.00
#
_symmetry.space_group_name_H-M   'P 1'
#
loop_
_entity.id
_entity.type
_entity.pdbx_description
1 polymer ?
#
loop_
_entity_poly.entity_id
_entity_poly.type
_entity_poly.pdbx_seq_one_letter_code
_entity_poly.pdbx_strand_id
1 'polypeptide(L)'
;MRLSTLITIAATTILFTGCANNEEPARQALASAEASLGEVRVDAAKFAPEELQIAEARLAKARENLAKNEYKDVLGDATQLTKETATLKELVVSKQTQFAAATHEWEELSEEVPKMVKAIEFRVGALSGTKLPPDVSKETFEAAKVALESIKSLWAEASAAFDAGNAIVAADKARLVQSKGEEVADQLGMSPAEFASN
;
A
#
# COMPACT_ATOMS: atom_id res chain seq x y z
N MET A 1 89.85 -13.57 4.37
CA MET A 1 89.00 -14.06 3.32
C MET A 1 87.57 -14.02 3.68
N ARG A 2 86.83 -13.02 3.19
CA ARG A 2 85.38 -12.95 3.36
C ARG A 2 84.75 -12.75 2.00
N LEU A 3 84.08 -13.75 1.51
CA LEU A 3 83.26 -13.71 0.29
C LEU A 3 81.99 -12.94 0.52
N SER A 4 81.81 -11.84 -0.16
CA SER A 4 80.55 -11.09 -0.22
C SER A 4 79.75 -11.63 -1.43
N THR A 5 78.67 -12.29 -1.13
CA THR A 5 77.69 -12.77 -2.12
C THR A 5 76.69 -11.63 -2.41
N LEU A 6 76.76 -11.08 -3.62
CA LEU A 6 75.79 -10.10 -4.17
C LEU A 6 74.56 -10.87 -4.62
N ILE A 7 73.43 -10.65 -3.88
CA ILE A 7 72.09 -11.14 -4.29
C ILE A 7 71.48 -10.07 -5.19
N THR A 8 71.39 -10.32 -6.46
CA THR A 8 70.69 -9.50 -7.45
C THR A 8 69.21 -9.83 -7.39
N ILE A 9 68.40 -8.92 -6.78
CA ILE A 9 66.94 -9.04 -6.79
C ILE A 9 66.45 -8.51 -8.14
N ALA A 10 66.03 -9.42 -9.03
CA ALA A 10 65.30 -9.07 -10.25
C ALA A 10 63.88 -8.68 -9.88
N ALA A 11 63.60 -7.36 -9.85
CA ALA A 11 62.27 -6.86 -9.73
C ALA A 11 61.49 -7.10 -11.03
N THR A 12 60.69 -8.16 -11.06
CA THR A 12 59.74 -8.40 -12.15
C THR A 12 58.56 -7.50 -11.99
N THR A 13 58.59 -6.37 -12.69
CA THR A 13 57.44 -5.43 -12.79
C THR A 13 56.39 -6.09 -13.67
N ILE A 14 55.39 -6.70 -13.08
CA ILE A 14 54.19 -7.16 -13.76
C ILE A 14 53.39 -5.90 -14.10
N LEU A 15 53.50 -5.45 -15.35
CA LEU A 15 52.60 -4.45 -15.93
C LEU A 15 51.22 -5.12 -16.11
N PHE A 16 50.37 -4.96 -15.14
CA PHE A 16 48.94 -5.16 -15.34
C PHE A 16 48.46 -4.10 -16.35
N THR A 17 48.56 -4.38 -17.62
CA THR A 17 47.75 -3.71 -18.64
C THR A 17 46.31 -4.14 -18.40
N GLY A 18 45.66 -3.54 -17.41
CA GLY A 18 44.22 -3.65 -17.21
C GLY A 18 43.54 -2.98 -18.40
N CYS A 19 43.24 -3.71 -19.45
CA CYS A 19 42.03 -3.40 -20.22
C CYS A 19 40.93 -3.38 -19.17
N ALA A 20 40.33 -2.19 -18.94
CA ALA A 20 39.22 -2.05 -18.04
C ALA A 20 38.05 -2.87 -18.62
N ASN A 21 38.11 -4.18 -18.39
CA ASN A 21 37.00 -5.06 -18.72
C ASN A 21 35.93 -4.82 -17.70
N ASN A 22 34.86 -4.10 -18.08
CA ASN A 22 33.72 -3.81 -17.24
C ASN A 22 32.86 -5.07 -16.96
N GLU A 23 33.28 -6.24 -17.39
CA GLU A 23 32.52 -7.48 -17.22
C GLU A 23 32.28 -7.83 -15.75
N GLU A 24 33.35 -7.97 -14.98
CA GLU A 24 33.24 -8.36 -13.57
C GLU A 24 32.49 -7.32 -12.74
N PRO A 25 32.76 -6.00 -12.85
CA PRO A 25 31.94 -4.98 -12.22
C PRO A 25 30.46 -5.01 -12.63
N ALA A 26 30.17 -5.27 -13.92
CA ALA A 26 28.81 -5.35 -14.43
C ALA A 26 28.05 -6.55 -13.86
N ARG A 27 28.70 -7.73 -13.79
CA ARG A 27 28.12 -8.94 -13.18
C ARG A 27 27.83 -8.73 -11.70
N GLN A 28 28.74 -8.13 -10.96
CA GLN A 28 28.57 -7.85 -9.53
C GLN A 28 27.46 -6.83 -9.28
N ALA A 29 27.43 -5.75 -10.06
CA ALA A 29 26.38 -4.72 -9.95
C ALA A 29 24.98 -5.31 -10.23
N LEU A 30 24.87 -6.12 -11.29
CA LEU A 30 23.61 -6.78 -11.63
C LEU A 30 23.17 -7.77 -10.54
N ALA A 31 24.09 -8.61 -10.05
CA ALA A 31 23.78 -9.57 -8.98
C ALA A 31 23.32 -8.87 -7.69
N SER A 32 23.95 -7.74 -7.34
CA SER A 32 23.58 -6.94 -6.18
C SER A 32 22.19 -6.30 -6.35
N ALA A 33 21.89 -5.73 -7.52
CA ALA A 33 20.60 -5.14 -7.82
C ALA A 33 19.48 -6.21 -7.84
N GLU A 34 19.76 -7.38 -8.38
CA GLU A 34 18.86 -8.53 -8.40
C GLU A 34 18.55 -9.05 -6.98
N ALA A 35 19.57 -9.18 -6.13
CA ALA A 35 19.40 -9.57 -4.74
C ALA A 35 18.53 -8.56 -3.98
N SER A 36 18.79 -7.25 -4.16
CA SER A 36 17.99 -6.18 -3.53
C SER A 36 16.54 -6.19 -3.98
N LEU A 37 16.26 -6.42 -5.27
CA LEU A 37 14.90 -6.56 -5.79
C LEU A 37 14.23 -7.83 -5.22
N GLY A 38 14.99 -8.91 -5.06
CA GLY A 38 14.51 -10.16 -4.47
C GLY A 38 13.97 -10.00 -3.06
N GLU A 39 14.61 -9.13 -2.25
CA GLU A 39 14.18 -8.84 -0.87
C GLU A 39 12.79 -8.23 -0.77
N VAL A 40 12.41 -7.37 -1.72
CA VAL A 40 11.13 -6.64 -1.68
C VAL A 40 10.04 -7.27 -2.55
N ARG A 41 10.39 -8.23 -3.39
CA ARG A 41 9.51 -8.79 -4.44
C ARG A 41 8.16 -9.28 -3.93
N VAL A 42 8.15 -10.03 -2.82
CA VAL A 42 6.91 -10.62 -2.27
C VAL A 42 5.95 -9.54 -1.81
N ASP A 43 6.46 -8.57 -1.05
CA ASP A 43 5.64 -7.47 -0.55
C ASP A 43 5.24 -6.51 -1.68
N ALA A 44 6.15 -6.25 -2.62
CA ALA A 44 5.86 -5.42 -3.78
C ALA A 44 4.78 -6.03 -4.69
N ALA A 45 4.75 -7.35 -4.84
CA ALA A 45 3.68 -8.03 -5.59
C ALA A 45 2.29 -7.78 -4.98
N LYS A 46 2.22 -7.58 -3.65
CA LYS A 46 0.96 -7.30 -2.95
C LYS A 46 0.62 -5.81 -2.94
N PHE A 47 1.60 -4.94 -2.69
CA PHE A 47 1.36 -3.54 -2.36
C PHE A 47 1.71 -2.55 -3.48
N ALA A 48 2.57 -2.95 -4.44
CA ALA A 48 3.06 -2.10 -5.52
C ALA A 48 3.35 -2.93 -6.80
N PRO A 49 2.37 -3.67 -7.34
CA PRO A 49 2.58 -4.61 -8.44
C PRO A 49 3.03 -3.92 -9.73
N GLU A 50 2.59 -2.71 -10.01
CA GLU A 50 2.95 -1.97 -11.22
C GLU A 50 4.42 -1.55 -11.19
N GLU A 51 4.89 -1.02 -10.06
CA GLU A 51 6.28 -0.61 -9.87
C GLU A 51 7.22 -1.82 -9.83
N LEU A 52 6.76 -2.95 -9.29
CA LEU A 52 7.50 -4.21 -9.35
C LEU A 52 7.68 -4.66 -10.82
N GLN A 53 6.64 -4.59 -11.63
CA GLN A 53 6.72 -4.95 -13.05
C GLN A 53 7.74 -4.09 -13.81
N ILE A 54 7.81 -2.80 -13.51
CA ILE A 54 8.81 -1.88 -14.09
C ILE A 54 10.23 -2.31 -13.72
N ALA A 55 10.47 -2.61 -12.43
CA ALA A 55 11.77 -3.06 -11.94
C ALA A 55 12.17 -4.43 -12.55
N GLU A 56 11.24 -5.36 -12.68
CA GLU A 56 11.47 -6.66 -13.32
C GLU A 56 11.78 -6.55 -14.82
N ALA A 57 11.11 -5.65 -15.52
CA ALA A 57 11.41 -5.37 -16.93
C ALA A 57 12.83 -4.81 -17.10
N ARG A 58 13.28 -3.92 -16.20
CA ARG A 58 14.65 -3.42 -16.20
C ARG A 58 15.67 -4.50 -15.90
N LEU A 59 15.39 -5.38 -14.93
CA LEU A 59 16.23 -6.53 -14.63
C LEU A 59 16.38 -7.45 -15.86
N ALA A 60 15.28 -7.73 -16.56
CA ALA A 60 15.29 -8.53 -17.77
C ALA A 60 16.16 -7.90 -18.87
N LYS A 61 16.04 -6.59 -19.07
CA LYS A 61 16.88 -5.83 -20.01
C LYS A 61 18.36 -5.88 -19.64
N ALA A 62 18.70 -5.70 -18.36
CA ALA A 62 20.08 -5.75 -17.90
C ALA A 62 20.71 -7.15 -18.14
N ARG A 63 19.93 -8.22 -17.95
CA ARG A 63 20.35 -9.59 -18.27
C ARG A 63 20.57 -9.81 -19.77
N GLU A 64 19.71 -9.24 -20.60
CA GLU A 64 19.86 -9.27 -22.06
C GLU A 64 21.13 -8.55 -22.49
N ASN A 65 21.42 -7.35 -21.97
CA ASN A 65 22.63 -6.59 -22.23
C ASN A 65 23.88 -7.36 -21.77
N LEU A 66 23.81 -8.05 -20.63
CA LEU A 66 24.90 -8.90 -20.16
C LEU A 66 25.19 -10.06 -21.14
N ALA A 67 24.15 -10.68 -21.67
CA ALA A 67 24.29 -11.76 -22.66
C ALA A 67 24.91 -11.28 -23.98
N LYS A 68 24.76 -10.01 -24.32
CA LYS A 68 25.36 -9.34 -25.49
C LYS A 68 26.75 -8.78 -25.21
N ASN A 69 27.27 -8.89 -23.97
CA ASN A 69 28.52 -8.30 -23.50
C ASN A 69 28.52 -6.74 -23.53
N GLU A 70 27.35 -6.13 -23.45
CA GLU A 70 27.12 -4.68 -23.37
C GLU A 70 27.29 -4.18 -21.92
N TYR A 71 28.49 -4.39 -21.35
CA TYR A 71 28.74 -4.23 -19.90
C TYR A 71 28.52 -2.82 -19.37
N LYS A 72 28.72 -1.80 -20.21
CA LYS A 72 28.45 -0.41 -19.84
C LYS A 72 26.95 -0.16 -19.63
N ASP A 73 26.12 -0.75 -20.49
CA ASP A 73 24.67 -0.64 -20.40
C ASP A 73 24.14 -1.45 -19.21
N VAL A 74 24.73 -2.62 -18.92
CA VAL A 74 24.46 -3.40 -17.69
C VAL A 74 24.72 -2.59 -16.44
N LEU A 75 25.85 -1.87 -16.36
CA LEU A 75 26.16 -1.00 -15.22
C LEU A 75 25.12 0.14 -15.05
N GLY A 76 24.70 0.73 -16.18
CA GLY A 76 23.66 1.75 -16.21
C GLY A 76 22.31 1.22 -15.71
N ASP A 77 21.86 0.10 -16.29
CA ASP A 77 20.59 -0.54 -15.94
C ASP A 77 20.62 -1.06 -14.48
N ALA A 78 21.71 -1.65 -13.99
CA ALA A 78 21.86 -2.10 -12.61
C ALA A 78 21.81 -0.93 -11.61
N THR A 79 22.48 0.18 -11.94
CA THR A 79 22.43 1.40 -11.12
C THR A 79 21.03 1.95 -11.03
N GLN A 80 20.32 2.00 -12.16
CA GLN A 80 18.95 2.50 -12.19
C GLN A 80 17.99 1.53 -11.47
N LEU A 81 18.15 0.22 -11.63
CA LEU A 81 17.38 -0.80 -10.93
C LEU A 81 17.55 -0.68 -9.41
N THR A 82 18.78 -0.41 -8.93
CA THR A 82 19.02 -0.19 -7.50
C THR A 82 18.24 1.01 -6.96
N LYS A 83 18.17 2.11 -7.71
CA LYS A 83 17.39 3.30 -7.33
C LYS A 83 15.89 3.01 -7.34
N GLU A 84 15.40 2.36 -8.39
CA GLU A 84 13.99 1.97 -8.50
C GLU A 84 13.58 1.02 -7.38
N THR A 85 14.44 0.06 -7.03
CA THR A 85 14.20 -0.87 -5.91
C THR A 85 14.17 -0.15 -4.57
N ALA A 86 15.02 0.86 -4.35
CA ALA A 86 14.98 1.66 -3.12
C ALA A 86 13.65 2.43 -3.00
N THR A 87 13.20 3.08 -4.07
CA THR A 87 11.91 3.77 -4.12
C THR A 87 10.74 2.79 -3.95
N LEU A 88 10.82 1.61 -4.58
CA LEU A 88 9.82 0.56 -4.44
C LEU A 88 9.72 0.08 -2.98
N LYS A 89 10.83 -0.08 -2.29
CA LYS A 89 10.86 -0.47 -0.88
C LYS A 89 10.17 0.58 0.02
N GLU A 90 10.44 1.86 -0.20
CA GLU A 90 9.78 2.95 0.53
C GLU A 90 8.26 2.96 0.26
N LEU A 91 7.86 2.78 -0.98
CA LEU A 91 6.45 2.71 -1.36
C LEU A 91 5.74 1.53 -0.70
N VAL A 92 6.35 0.35 -0.72
CA VAL A 92 5.82 -0.86 -0.06
C VAL A 92 5.60 -0.62 1.43
N VAL A 93 6.58 -0.07 2.14
CA VAL A 93 6.46 0.26 3.57
C VAL A 93 5.32 1.26 3.83
N SER A 94 5.21 2.28 2.99
CA SER A 94 4.11 3.27 3.08
C SER A 94 2.74 2.61 2.88
N LYS A 95 2.60 1.77 1.87
CA LYS A 95 1.35 1.04 1.58
C LYS A 95 0.98 0.03 2.67
N GLN A 96 1.97 -0.67 3.24
CA GLN A 96 1.76 -1.57 4.37
C GLN A 96 1.26 -0.82 5.60
N THR A 97 1.83 0.36 5.89
CA THR A 97 1.41 1.20 7.01
C THR A 97 -0.04 1.70 6.81
N GLN A 98 -0.38 2.16 5.59
CA GLN A 98 -1.74 2.57 5.26
C GLN A 98 -2.73 1.42 5.39
N PHE A 99 -2.36 0.23 4.92
CA PHE A 99 -3.21 -0.95 5.02
C PHE A 99 -3.44 -1.36 6.48
N ALA A 100 -2.40 -1.35 7.32
CA ALA A 100 -2.52 -1.67 8.73
C ALA A 100 -3.41 -0.66 9.48
N ALA A 101 -3.24 0.64 9.21
CA ALA A 101 -4.07 1.69 9.78
C ALA A 101 -5.54 1.55 9.36
N ALA A 102 -5.80 1.29 8.07
CA ALA A 102 -7.15 1.07 7.56
C ALA A 102 -7.80 -0.21 8.12
N THR A 103 -7.02 -1.26 8.38
CA THR A 103 -7.52 -2.48 9.01
C THR A 103 -7.97 -2.20 10.45
N HIS A 104 -7.17 -1.49 11.22
CA HIS A 104 -7.51 -1.10 12.60
C HIS A 104 -8.76 -0.21 12.63
N GLU A 105 -8.83 0.79 11.76
CA GLU A 105 -9.99 1.67 11.65
C GLU A 105 -11.27 0.88 11.26
N TRP A 106 -11.14 -0.08 10.34
CA TRP A 106 -12.25 -0.96 9.99
C TRP A 106 -12.74 -1.78 11.19
N GLU A 107 -11.84 -2.32 12.00
CA GLU A 107 -12.18 -3.07 13.21
C GLU A 107 -13.07 -2.22 14.14
N GLU A 108 -12.70 -0.96 14.40
CA GLU A 108 -13.49 -0.04 15.21
C GLU A 108 -14.85 0.29 14.58
N LEU A 109 -14.85 0.70 13.29
CA LEU A 109 -16.07 1.09 12.59
C LEU A 109 -17.02 -0.09 12.38
N SER A 110 -16.51 -1.31 12.24
CA SER A 110 -17.34 -2.51 12.09
C SER A 110 -18.14 -2.87 13.34
N GLU A 111 -17.73 -2.39 14.49
CA GLU A 111 -18.48 -2.53 15.74
C GLU A 111 -19.49 -1.38 15.95
N GLU A 112 -19.14 -0.15 15.60
CA GLU A 112 -19.92 1.05 15.90
C GLU A 112 -20.99 1.34 14.85
N VAL A 113 -20.64 1.29 13.58
CA VAL A 113 -21.53 1.66 12.47
C VAL A 113 -22.81 0.81 12.42
N PRO A 114 -22.78 -0.52 12.59
CA PRO A 114 -24.00 -1.31 12.60
C PRO A 114 -24.96 -0.94 13.75
N LYS A 115 -24.43 -0.55 14.91
CA LYS A 115 -25.24 -0.10 16.06
C LYS A 115 -25.95 1.21 15.72
N MET A 116 -25.21 2.17 15.16
CA MET A 116 -25.78 3.44 14.71
C MET A 116 -26.87 3.23 13.64
N VAL A 117 -26.61 2.41 12.62
CA VAL A 117 -27.57 2.11 11.56
C VAL A 117 -28.86 1.50 12.13
N LYS A 118 -28.74 0.55 13.07
CA LYS A 118 -29.90 -0.04 13.76
C LYS A 118 -30.68 0.98 14.59
N ALA A 119 -29.99 1.89 15.29
CA ALA A 119 -30.64 2.94 16.07
C ALA A 119 -31.44 3.88 15.16
N ILE A 120 -30.88 4.28 14.03
CA ILE A 120 -31.56 5.10 13.02
C ILE A 120 -32.76 4.34 12.44
N GLU A 121 -32.62 3.05 12.11
CA GLU A 121 -33.70 2.22 11.59
C GLU A 121 -34.85 2.10 12.60
N PHE A 122 -34.53 1.90 13.87
CA PHE A 122 -35.53 1.88 14.96
C PHE A 122 -36.26 3.23 15.07
N ARG A 123 -35.51 4.36 15.02
CA ARG A 123 -36.09 5.71 15.09
C ARG A 123 -37.03 5.98 13.91
N VAL A 124 -36.59 5.65 12.69
CA VAL A 124 -37.44 5.79 11.48
C VAL A 124 -38.68 4.93 11.60
N GLY A 125 -38.57 3.70 12.09
CA GLY A 125 -39.71 2.81 12.35
C GLY A 125 -40.71 3.41 13.36
N ALA A 126 -40.21 3.92 14.48
CA ALA A 126 -41.03 4.54 15.53
C ALA A 126 -41.77 5.79 15.03
N LEU A 127 -41.14 6.58 14.15
CA LEU A 127 -41.74 7.78 13.58
C LEU A 127 -42.75 7.49 12.46
N SER A 128 -42.65 6.37 11.78
CA SER A 128 -43.48 6.00 10.62
C SER A 128 -44.97 5.82 10.94
N GLY A 129 -45.32 5.52 12.20
CA GLY A 129 -46.71 5.27 12.61
C GLY A 129 -47.28 6.33 13.53
N THR A 130 -46.56 7.44 13.78
CA THR A 130 -46.93 8.44 14.79
C THR A 130 -46.91 9.86 14.23
N LYS A 131 -47.42 10.83 14.99
CA LYS A 131 -47.24 12.24 14.67
C LYS A 131 -45.78 12.61 14.85
N LEU A 132 -45.19 13.20 13.81
CA LEU A 132 -43.79 13.65 13.84
C LEU A 132 -43.56 14.68 14.95
N PRO A 133 -42.39 14.65 15.62
CA PRO A 133 -41.96 15.70 16.55
C PRO A 133 -41.96 17.08 15.87
N PRO A 134 -42.11 18.18 16.64
CA PRO A 134 -42.19 19.53 16.07
C PRO A 134 -40.94 19.97 15.29
N ASP A 135 -39.81 19.39 15.61
CA ASP A 135 -38.46 19.62 15.03
C ASP A 135 -38.16 18.78 13.81
N VAL A 136 -39.02 17.79 13.49
CA VAL A 136 -38.82 16.90 12.30
C VAL A 136 -39.92 17.17 11.29
N SER A 137 -39.60 17.82 10.18
CA SER A 137 -40.56 18.04 9.08
C SER A 137 -40.84 16.73 8.32
N LYS A 138 -41.97 16.70 7.59
CA LYS A 138 -42.31 15.56 6.75
C LYS A 138 -41.26 15.33 5.65
N GLU A 139 -40.75 16.42 5.07
CA GLU A 139 -39.69 16.38 4.04
C GLU A 139 -38.40 15.79 4.60
N THR A 140 -37.98 16.24 5.79
CA THR A 140 -36.78 15.73 6.50
C THR A 140 -36.93 14.24 6.80
N PHE A 141 -38.11 13.81 7.27
CA PHE A 141 -38.36 12.40 7.56
C PHE A 141 -38.30 11.50 6.31
N GLU A 142 -38.91 11.93 5.18
CA GLU A 142 -38.84 11.16 3.92
C GLU A 142 -37.40 11.14 3.36
N ALA A 143 -36.65 12.24 3.48
CA ALA A 143 -35.22 12.27 3.09
C ALA A 143 -34.40 11.32 3.97
N ALA A 144 -34.63 11.29 5.29
CA ALA A 144 -33.93 10.36 6.19
C ALA A 144 -34.17 8.90 5.86
N LYS A 145 -35.39 8.52 5.44
CA LYS A 145 -35.68 7.15 4.97
C LYS A 145 -34.87 6.78 3.74
N VAL A 146 -34.78 7.67 2.74
CA VAL A 146 -33.98 7.45 1.53
C VAL A 146 -32.49 7.36 1.88
N ALA A 147 -32.02 8.24 2.76
CA ALA A 147 -30.64 8.24 3.22
C ALA A 147 -30.28 6.95 3.99
N LEU A 148 -31.18 6.43 4.82
CA LEU A 148 -30.98 5.17 5.53
C LEU A 148 -30.76 3.99 4.55
N GLU A 149 -31.54 3.89 3.49
CA GLU A 149 -31.32 2.84 2.47
C GLU A 149 -29.98 3.00 1.77
N SER A 150 -29.56 4.25 1.47
CA SER A 150 -28.23 4.53 0.91
C SER A 150 -27.11 4.14 1.86
N ILE A 151 -27.26 4.42 3.16
CA ILE A 151 -26.32 4.05 4.23
C ILE A 151 -26.17 2.52 4.30
N LYS A 152 -27.29 1.79 4.30
CA LYS A 152 -27.28 0.31 4.30
C LYS A 152 -26.58 -0.29 3.09
N SER A 153 -26.81 0.29 1.91
CA SER A 153 -26.10 -0.13 0.68
C SER A 153 -24.60 0.13 0.75
N LEU A 154 -24.18 1.32 1.18
CA LEU A 154 -22.78 1.68 1.35
C LEU A 154 -22.07 0.79 2.38
N TRP A 155 -22.78 0.43 3.46
CA TRP A 155 -22.26 -0.48 4.47
C TRP A 155 -22.02 -1.89 3.91
N ALA A 156 -22.95 -2.41 3.12
CA ALA A 156 -22.78 -3.69 2.44
C ALA A 156 -21.58 -3.67 1.47
N GLU A 157 -21.37 -2.55 0.76
CA GLU A 157 -20.21 -2.38 -0.11
C GLU A 157 -18.90 -2.29 0.69
N ALA A 158 -18.90 -1.62 1.86
CA ALA A 158 -17.74 -1.56 2.75
C ALA A 158 -17.34 -2.95 3.23
N SER A 159 -18.32 -3.73 3.72
CA SER A 159 -18.11 -5.10 4.17
C SER A 159 -17.56 -6.00 3.06
N ALA A 160 -18.16 -5.93 1.86
CA ALA A 160 -17.69 -6.69 0.70
C ALA A 160 -16.24 -6.30 0.30
N ALA A 161 -15.87 -5.03 0.41
CA ALA A 161 -14.50 -4.58 0.13
C ALA A 161 -13.50 -5.16 1.15
N PHE A 162 -13.87 -5.23 2.42
CA PHE A 162 -13.03 -5.83 3.46
C PHE A 162 -12.85 -7.34 3.24
N ASP A 163 -13.94 -8.05 2.96
CA ASP A 163 -13.93 -9.48 2.66
C ASP A 163 -13.09 -9.81 1.43
N ALA A 164 -13.02 -8.89 0.47
CA ALA A 164 -12.13 -8.97 -0.69
C ALA A 164 -10.66 -8.61 -0.37
N GLY A 165 -10.31 -8.31 0.89
CA GLY A 165 -8.97 -7.93 1.33
C GLY A 165 -8.60 -6.46 1.06
N ASN A 166 -9.57 -5.61 0.75
CA ASN A 166 -9.35 -4.21 0.42
C ASN A 166 -9.70 -3.29 1.61
N ALA A 167 -8.92 -3.41 2.69
CA ALA A 167 -9.17 -2.71 3.95
C ALA A 167 -9.24 -1.18 3.79
N ILE A 168 -8.45 -0.59 2.89
CA ILE A 168 -8.44 0.86 2.65
C ILE A 168 -9.80 1.31 2.12
N VAL A 169 -10.31 0.66 1.08
CA VAL A 169 -11.65 0.99 0.51
C VAL A 169 -12.75 0.72 1.52
N ALA A 170 -12.64 -0.34 2.31
CA ALA A 170 -13.60 -0.67 3.35
C ALA A 170 -13.68 0.43 4.43
N ALA A 171 -12.54 0.87 4.97
CA ALA A 171 -12.48 1.94 5.96
C ALA A 171 -12.99 3.27 5.40
N ASP A 172 -12.62 3.63 4.15
CA ASP A 172 -13.10 4.85 3.50
C ASP A 172 -14.64 4.87 3.37
N LYS A 173 -15.22 3.74 2.93
CA LYS A 173 -16.68 3.60 2.84
C LYS A 173 -17.34 3.61 4.21
N ALA A 174 -16.76 2.95 5.20
CA ALA A 174 -17.29 2.91 6.56
C ALA A 174 -17.32 4.31 7.21
N ARG A 175 -16.28 5.12 7.03
CA ARG A 175 -16.27 6.54 7.44
C ARG A 175 -17.37 7.34 6.75
N LEU A 176 -17.59 7.11 5.46
CA LEU A 176 -18.68 7.76 4.74
C LEU A 176 -20.05 7.35 5.29
N VAL A 177 -20.24 6.07 5.63
CA VAL A 177 -21.45 5.57 6.28
C VAL A 177 -21.64 6.22 7.64
N GLN A 178 -20.58 6.28 8.46
CA GLN A 178 -20.63 6.93 9.78
C GLN A 178 -21.06 8.40 9.66
N SER A 179 -20.38 9.18 8.81
CA SER A 179 -20.71 10.59 8.61
C SER A 179 -22.15 10.82 8.14
N LYS A 180 -22.61 10.01 7.17
CA LYS A 180 -24.01 10.10 6.71
C LYS A 180 -25.01 9.65 7.76
N GLY A 181 -24.66 8.66 8.56
CA GLY A 181 -25.48 8.18 9.66
C GLY A 181 -25.64 9.24 10.75
N GLU A 182 -24.56 9.90 11.13
CA GLU A 182 -24.59 11.01 12.10
C GLU A 182 -25.47 12.17 11.58
N GLU A 183 -25.38 12.52 10.30
CA GLU A 183 -26.22 13.54 9.68
C GLU A 183 -27.72 13.16 9.74
N VAL A 184 -28.06 11.91 9.38
CA VAL A 184 -29.44 11.42 9.44
C VAL A 184 -29.97 11.38 10.86
N ALA A 185 -29.15 10.96 11.80
CA ALA A 185 -29.52 10.92 13.22
C ALA A 185 -29.82 12.32 13.76
N ASP A 186 -28.97 13.29 13.44
CA ASP A 186 -29.19 14.70 13.83
C ASP A 186 -30.50 15.23 13.24
N GLN A 187 -30.76 14.97 11.94
CA GLN A 187 -32.00 15.33 11.26
C GLN A 187 -33.26 14.71 11.90
N LEU A 188 -33.13 13.57 12.56
CA LEU A 188 -34.20 12.87 13.27
C LEU A 188 -34.28 13.24 14.76
N GLY A 189 -33.48 14.22 15.21
CA GLY A 189 -33.41 14.67 16.60
C GLY A 189 -32.84 13.60 17.56
N MET A 190 -31.94 12.75 17.09
CA MET A 190 -31.27 11.72 17.90
C MET A 190 -29.99 12.28 18.53
N SER A 191 -29.71 11.87 19.75
CA SER A 191 -28.45 12.20 20.43
C SER A 191 -27.39 11.09 20.24
N PRO A 192 -26.08 11.40 20.28
CA PRO A 192 -25.01 10.37 20.19
C PRO A 192 -25.13 9.28 21.27
N ALA A 193 -25.70 9.56 22.42
CA ALA A 193 -25.91 8.56 23.47
C ALA A 193 -26.89 7.44 23.07
N GLU A 194 -27.79 7.70 22.13
CA GLU A 194 -28.74 6.70 21.62
C GLU A 194 -28.11 5.63 20.74
N PHE A 195 -26.88 5.87 20.25
CA PHE A 195 -26.11 4.86 19.48
C PHE A 195 -25.34 3.90 20.38
N ALA A 196 -24.94 4.36 21.57
CA ALA A 196 -24.10 3.61 22.49
C ALA A 196 -24.90 2.59 23.36
N SER A 197 -26.20 2.67 23.34
CA SER A 197 -27.09 1.93 24.29
C SER A 197 -27.81 0.71 23.71
N ASN A 198 -27.47 0.30 22.45
CA ASN A 198 -28.13 -0.86 21.79
C ASN A 198 -27.12 -1.95 21.41
#